data_127b7eb3f06459f4b98e3da5910454ec
#
_entry.id   127b7eb3f06459f4b98e3da5910454ec
#
_cell.length_a   1.000
_cell.length_b   1.000
_cell.length_c   1.000
_cell.angle_alpha   90.00
_cell.angle_beta   90.00
_cell.angle_gamma   90.00
#
_symmetry.space_group_name_H-M   'P 1'
#
loop_
_entity.id
_entity.type
_entity.pdbx_description
1 polymer ?
#
loop_
_entity_poly.entity_id
_entity_poly.type
_entity_poly.pdbx_seq_one_letter_code
_entity_poly.pdbx_strand_id
1 'polypeptide(L)'
;MAFTSFSFLLFAAAVIAAYYLVPKKLQWWVLLIASYVFYLTADVRYLVFIVLTTVTTYFTALHMGKTLEAQDAYLAEHKKELSREEKKEYKAKIKSANRKWMLACLIFNFGMLAICKVALVEPFRAMMSGTGLSFLSLGLPMGISFYMFQSMGYMVDVQRGTCKAEKSFFKLALFVSFFPQLVQGPISKFTQLAPTLYAPKSFDGKTVSFGLQRMLWGYFKKLVVADRIAVAIGTLKGAEYTGVGFLLLSLFYAVQIYGDFTGGIDVTIGLAETMGVKLPENFIRPYFSKNIAEYWRRWHISLGVWMKDYIFYPISVSGPMRDLSKWGRAKLGNFGKRLPVYVASVATWFVTGIWHGLNLNFVVWGMLNCFFVVLSEECVPLYEKFHARFPGLKQTRGYGVFEMLRMFWLMNLIRACDLFPNVGEYFRRIGSVFTTFNFHILWDGTMMKLGLSGLDYAVLGGSIAVLFAVSLFQEKHGSFRKALAEKPAALRYGLIFAMFLVVILMGSYGIGYDASNFIYNQF
;
A
#
# COMPACT_ATOMS: atom_id res chain seq x y z
N MET A 1 -5.63 14.11 -13.42
CA MET A 1 -7.05 13.73 -13.10
C MET A 1 -7.06 12.96 -11.79
N ALA A 2 -7.84 13.38 -10.80
CA ALA A 2 -8.02 12.62 -9.56
C ALA A 2 -9.10 11.53 -9.72
N PHE A 3 -8.98 10.42 -9.03
CA PHE A 3 -9.91 9.27 -9.13
C PHE A 3 -11.37 9.62 -8.75
N THR A 4 -11.58 10.67 -7.96
CA THR A 4 -12.89 11.16 -7.54
C THR A 4 -13.45 12.25 -8.47
N SER A 5 -12.71 12.67 -9.49
CA SER A 5 -13.16 13.70 -10.42
C SER A 5 -14.10 13.13 -11.50
N PHE A 6 -15.03 13.96 -11.95
CA PHE A 6 -15.92 13.61 -13.06
C PHE A 6 -15.16 13.33 -14.36
N SER A 7 -14.08 14.10 -14.61
CA SER A 7 -13.19 13.86 -15.76
C SER A 7 -12.56 12.47 -15.75
N PHE A 8 -12.21 11.95 -14.55
CA PHE A 8 -11.71 10.59 -14.42
C PHE A 8 -12.79 9.54 -14.72
N LEU A 9 -14.01 9.74 -14.27
CA LEU A 9 -15.11 8.81 -14.56
C LEU A 9 -15.40 8.74 -16.07
N LEU A 10 -15.40 9.88 -16.76
CA LEU A 10 -15.55 9.93 -18.22
C LEU A 10 -14.37 9.25 -18.93
N PHE A 11 -13.15 9.53 -18.47
CA PHE A 11 -11.95 8.88 -19.00
C PHE A 11 -12.00 7.37 -18.82
N ALA A 12 -12.34 6.89 -17.63
CA ALA A 12 -12.45 5.46 -17.34
C ALA A 12 -13.52 4.78 -18.21
N ALA A 13 -14.70 5.42 -18.35
CA ALA A 13 -15.76 4.92 -19.23
C ALA A 13 -15.31 4.84 -20.69
N ALA A 14 -14.65 5.87 -21.21
CA ALA A 14 -14.11 5.89 -22.57
C ALA A 14 -13.05 4.78 -22.77
N VAL A 15 -12.15 4.59 -21.80
CA VAL A 15 -11.12 3.53 -21.86
C VAL A 15 -11.75 2.13 -21.84
N ILE A 16 -12.74 1.88 -20.96
CA ILE A 16 -13.44 0.59 -20.90
C ILE A 16 -14.15 0.32 -22.25
N ALA A 17 -14.85 1.32 -22.81
CA ALA A 17 -15.51 1.18 -24.10
C ALA A 17 -14.49 0.89 -25.21
N ALA A 18 -13.43 1.69 -25.35
CA ALA A 18 -12.38 1.48 -26.32
C ALA A 18 -11.73 0.10 -26.18
N TYR A 19 -11.46 -0.35 -24.94
CA TYR A 19 -10.85 -1.65 -24.66
C TYR A 19 -11.65 -2.83 -25.24
N TYR A 20 -12.97 -2.79 -25.14
CA TYR A 20 -13.81 -3.88 -25.67
C TYR A 20 -14.22 -3.72 -27.13
N LEU A 21 -14.14 -2.49 -27.69
CA LEU A 21 -14.47 -2.22 -29.10
C LEU A 21 -13.32 -2.58 -30.06
N VAL A 22 -12.07 -2.48 -29.60
CA VAL A 22 -10.91 -2.81 -30.45
C VAL A 22 -10.72 -4.33 -30.60
N PRO A 23 -10.04 -4.78 -31.68
CA PRO A 23 -9.62 -6.17 -31.80
C PRO A 23 -8.82 -6.64 -30.59
N LYS A 24 -9.05 -7.87 -30.13
CA LYS A 24 -8.44 -8.43 -28.90
C LYS A 24 -6.91 -8.28 -28.84
N LYS A 25 -6.22 -8.33 -29.97
CA LYS A 25 -4.75 -8.16 -30.06
C LYS A 25 -4.28 -6.75 -29.71
N LEU A 26 -5.17 -5.76 -29.83
CA LEU A 26 -4.89 -4.35 -29.58
C LEU A 26 -5.31 -3.88 -28.18
N GLN A 27 -6.01 -4.69 -27.40
CA GLN A 27 -6.53 -4.31 -26.08
C GLN A 27 -5.45 -3.78 -25.13
N TRP A 28 -4.32 -4.43 -25.04
CA TRP A 28 -3.23 -3.98 -24.19
C TRP A 28 -2.57 -2.67 -24.69
N TRP A 29 -2.65 -2.36 -25.99
CA TRP A 29 -2.24 -1.06 -26.54
C TRP A 29 -3.17 0.06 -26.08
N VAL A 30 -4.49 -0.20 -26.02
CA VAL A 30 -5.44 0.76 -25.43
C VAL A 30 -5.06 1.09 -24.00
N LEU A 31 -4.73 0.07 -23.19
CA LEU A 31 -4.30 0.27 -21.80
C LEU A 31 -2.98 1.06 -21.73
N LEU A 32 -2.02 0.80 -22.61
CA LEU A 32 -0.75 1.54 -22.66
C LEU A 32 -0.99 3.01 -22.97
N ILE A 33 -1.72 3.29 -24.04
CA ILE A 33 -2.03 4.66 -24.46
C ILE A 33 -2.80 5.40 -23.37
N ALA A 34 -3.84 4.78 -22.81
CA ALA A 34 -4.62 5.33 -21.71
C ALA A 34 -3.74 5.63 -20.49
N SER A 35 -2.78 4.76 -20.15
CA SER A 35 -1.86 4.97 -19.04
C SER A 35 -0.97 6.19 -19.22
N TYR A 36 -0.42 6.38 -20.40
CA TYR A 36 0.38 7.57 -20.69
C TYR A 36 -0.47 8.84 -20.79
N VAL A 37 -1.67 8.77 -21.40
CA VAL A 37 -2.62 9.89 -21.40
C VAL A 37 -2.98 10.29 -19.98
N PHE A 38 -3.31 9.33 -19.12
CA PHE A 38 -3.59 9.59 -17.69
C PHE A 38 -2.39 10.25 -17.00
N TYR A 39 -1.18 9.73 -17.21
CA TYR A 39 0.03 10.29 -16.61
C TYR A 39 0.29 11.74 -17.05
N LEU A 40 0.09 12.05 -18.33
CA LEU A 40 0.26 13.40 -18.87
C LEU A 40 -0.72 14.43 -18.27
N THR A 41 -1.86 13.99 -17.71
CA THR A 41 -2.80 14.92 -17.05
C THR A 41 -2.26 15.47 -15.71
N ALA A 42 -1.20 14.90 -15.16
CA ALA A 42 -0.56 15.45 -13.97
C ALA A 42 0.39 16.59 -14.33
N ASP A 43 1.46 16.27 -15.05
CA ASP A 43 2.42 17.24 -15.60
C ASP A 43 3.28 16.54 -16.67
N VAL A 44 3.37 17.14 -17.87
CA VAL A 44 4.17 16.59 -18.97
C VAL A 44 5.65 16.45 -18.59
N ARG A 45 6.18 17.32 -17.74
CA ARG A 45 7.58 17.30 -17.28
C ARG A 45 7.91 16.04 -16.48
N TYR A 46 6.93 15.45 -15.82
CA TYR A 46 7.11 14.21 -15.04
C TYR A 46 7.25 12.96 -15.92
N LEU A 47 6.92 13.05 -17.22
CA LEU A 47 7.07 11.95 -18.17
C LEU A 47 8.50 11.41 -18.22
N VAL A 48 9.50 12.28 -18.05
CA VAL A 48 10.92 11.89 -18.03
C VAL A 48 11.22 10.80 -17.01
N PHE A 49 10.61 10.87 -15.83
CA PHE A 49 10.90 9.92 -14.73
C PHE A 49 10.38 8.51 -15.04
N ILE A 50 9.13 8.38 -15.51
CA ILE A 50 8.56 7.07 -15.82
C ILE A 50 9.21 6.47 -17.08
N VAL A 51 9.59 7.28 -18.06
CA VAL A 51 10.32 6.83 -19.24
C VAL A 51 11.72 6.36 -18.85
N LEU A 52 12.48 7.13 -18.08
CA LEU A 52 13.83 6.74 -17.62
C LEU A 52 13.77 5.46 -16.77
N THR A 53 12.80 5.34 -15.87
CA THR A 53 12.60 4.11 -15.10
C THR A 53 12.31 2.92 -16.01
N THR A 54 11.42 3.10 -16.99
CA THR A 54 11.08 2.02 -17.95
C THR A 54 12.28 1.60 -18.78
N VAL A 55 13.01 2.56 -19.34
CA VAL A 55 14.18 2.33 -20.23
C VAL A 55 15.28 1.61 -19.45
N THR A 56 15.67 2.14 -18.29
CA THR A 56 16.76 1.56 -17.48
C THR A 56 16.40 0.16 -16.99
N THR A 57 15.16 -0.04 -16.54
CA THR A 57 14.65 -1.36 -16.11
C THR A 57 14.64 -2.34 -17.27
N TYR A 58 14.15 -1.94 -18.46
CA TYR A 58 14.06 -2.81 -19.63
C TYR A 58 15.43 -3.32 -20.07
N PHE A 59 16.38 -2.42 -20.34
CA PHE A 59 17.68 -2.82 -20.84
C PHE A 59 18.47 -3.62 -19.82
N THR A 60 18.41 -3.26 -18.54
CA THR A 60 19.07 -4.02 -17.47
C THR A 60 18.45 -5.42 -17.32
N ALA A 61 17.12 -5.52 -17.27
CA ALA A 61 16.46 -6.82 -17.15
C ALA A 61 16.71 -7.71 -18.40
N LEU A 62 16.66 -7.12 -19.60
CA LEU A 62 16.92 -7.83 -20.85
C LEU A 62 18.36 -8.36 -20.91
N HIS A 63 19.34 -7.54 -20.50
CA HIS A 63 20.75 -7.97 -20.40
C HIS A 63 20.90 -9.13 -19.44
N MET A 64 20.38 -9.01 -18.21
CA MET A 64 20.44 -10.07 -17.21
C MET A 64 19.70 -11.34 -17.66
N GLY A 65 18.55 -11.20 -18.30
CA GLY A 65 17.79 -12.31 -18.85
C GLY A 65 18.56 -13.09 -19.90
N LYS A 66 19.19 -12.40 -20.87
CA LYS A 66 20.04 -13.02 -21.89
C LYS A 66 21.23 -13.74 -21.30
N THR A 67 21.90 -13.17 -20.30
CA THR A 67 23.05 -13.83 -19.64
C THR A 67 22.63 -15.07 -18.85
N LEU A 68 21.43 -15.07 -18.24
CA LEU A 68 20.87 -16.23 -17.56
C LEU A 68 20.44 -17.32 -18.56
N GLU A 69 19.78 -16.95 -19.67
CA GLU A 69 19.44 -17.89 -20.76
C GLU A 69 20.71 -18.55 -21.34
N ALA A 70 21.78 -17.76 -21.58
CA ALA A 70 23.07 -18.27 -22.04
C ALA A 70 23.75 -19.20 -21.01
N GLN A 71 23.68 -18.85 -19.71
CA GLN A 71 24.17 -19.70 -18.63
C GLN A 71 23.47 -21.05 -18.63
N ASP A 72 22.14 -21.06 -18.75
CA ASP A 72 21.37 -22.31 -18.70
C ASP A 72 21.66 -23.18 -19.94
N ALA A 73 21.79 -22.57 -21.13
CA ALA A 73 22.18 -23.26 -22.35
C ALA A 73 23.58 -23.88 -22.22
N TYR A 74 24.59 -23.11 -21.78
CA TYR A 74 25.95 -23.59 -21.56
C TYR A 74 26.01 -24.76 -20.56
N LEU A 75 25.30 -24.65 -19.45
CA LEU A 75 25.28 -25.71 -18.43
C LEU A 75 24.50 -26.97 -18.88
N ALA A 76 23.55 -26.82 -19.80
CA ALA A 76 22.86 -27.97 -20.41
C ALA A 76 23.76 -28.71 -21.39
N GLU A 77 24.49 -27.99 -22.25
CA GLU A 77 25.43 -28.52 -23.24
C GLU A 77 26.59 -29.29 -22.57
N HIS A 78 27.22 -28.67 -21.54
CA HIS A 78 28.36 -29.25 -20.84
C HIS A 78 27.97 -30.03 -19.57
N LYS A 79 26.74 -30.55 -19.51
CA LYS A 79 26.18 -31.20 -18.30
C LYS A 79 27.03 -32.37 -17.80
N LYS A 80 27.64 -33.14 -18.73
CA LYS A 80 28.44 -34.33 -18.42
C LYS A 80 29.92 -34.02 -18.19
N GLU A 81 30.41 -32.88 -18.68
CA GLU A 81 31.85 -32.51 -18.67
C GLU A 81 32.23 -31.70 -17.42
N LEU A 82 31.31 -30.82 -16.96
CA LEU A 82 31.57 -29.95 -15.82
C LEU A 82 31.28 -30.66 -14.49
N SER A 83 32.21 -30.52 -13.56
CA SER A 83 32.05 -30.90 -12.16
C SER A 83 30.98 -30.03 -11.46
N ARG A 84 30.57 -30.46 -10.26
CA ARG A 84 29.63 -29.69 -9.45
C ARG A 84 30.22 -28.34 -9.00
N GLU A 85 31.50 -28.29 -8.72
CA GLU A 85 32.23 -27.10 -8.34
C GLU A 85 32.32 -26.10 -9.48
N GLU A 86 32.70 -26.52 -10.68
CA GLU A 86 32.80 -25.67 -11.88
C GLU A 86 31.43 -25.09 -12.25
N LYS A 87 30.36 -25.89 -12.19
CA LYS A 87 28.97 -25.39 -12.38
C LYS A 87 28.60 -24.32 -11.37
N LYS A 88 28.99 -24.50 -10.11
CA LYS A 88 28.73 -23.53 -9.04
C LYS A 88 29.52 -22.24 -9.24
N GLU A 89 30.79 -22.35 -9.61
CA GLU A 89 31.66 -21.20 -9.88
C GLU A 89 31.13 -20.39 -11.08
N TYR A 90 30.80 -21.05 -12.18
CA TYR A 90 30.26 -20.41 -13.36
C TYR A 90 28.95 -19.64 -13.04
N LYS A 91 28.03 -20.29 -12.32
CA LYS A 91 26.79 -19.62 -11.83
C LYS A 91 27.11 -18.42 -10.94
N ALA A 92 28.10 -18.52 -10.05
CA ALA A 92 28.48 -17.44 -9.16
C ALA A 92 29.07 -16.25 -9.93
N LYS A 93 29.87 -16.50 -10.97
CA LYS A 93 30.45 -15.48 -11.86
C LYS A 93 29.37 -14.69 -12.58
N ILE A 94 28.41 -15.39 -13.23
CA ILE A 94 27.27 -14.74 -13.93
C ILE A 94 26.40 -13.97 -12.94
N LYS A 95 26.08 -14.56 -11.80
CA LYS A 95 25.31 -13.89 -10.74
C LYS A 95 25.99 -12.62 -10.23
N SER A 96 27.31 -12.65 -10.08
CA SER A 96 28.09 -11.47 -9.65
C SER A 96 28.08 -10.36 -10.70
N ALA A 97 28.23 -10.70 -11.98
CA ALA A 97 28.15 -9.74 -13.09
C ALA A 97 26.77 -9.09 -13.17
N ASN A 98 25.70 -9.90 -13.16
CA ASN A 98 24.31 -9.42 -13.18
C ASN A 98 23.99 -8.55 -11.95
N ARG A 99 24.56 -8.86 -10.77
CA ARG A 99 24.39 -8.05 -9.56
C ARG A 99 24.92 -6.62 -9.74
N LYS A 100 26.03 -6.43 -10.47
CA LYS A 100 26.58 -5.09 -10.73
C LYS A 100 25.61 -4.24 -11.56
N TRP A 101 25.07 -4.82 -12.64
CA TRP A 101 24.05 -4.17 -13.48
C TRP A 101 22.78 -3.84 -12.69
N MET A 102 22.28 -4.80 -11.93
CA MET A 102 21.14 -4.59 -11.05
C MET A 102 21.39 -3.46 -10.06
N LEU A 103 22.52 -3.45 -9.36
CA LEU A 103 22.84 -2.40 -8.39
C LEU A 103 22.97 -1.02 -9.05
N ALA A 104 23.59 -0.91 -10.21
CA ALA A 104 23.65 0.36 -10.95
C ALA A 104 22.26 0.90 -11.29
N CYS A 105 21.36 0.03 -11.76
CA CYS A 105 19.97 0.42 -12.06
C CYS A 105 19.18 0.77 -10.79
N LEU A 106 19.36 0.03 -9.68
CA LEU A 106 18.75 0.35 -8.38
C LEU A 106 19.22 1.71 -7.86
N ILE A 107 20.52 1.97 -7.88
CA ILE A 107 21.11 3.24 -7.42
C ILE A 107 20.59 4.39 -8.27
N PHE A 108 20.53 4.24 -9.59
CA PHE A 108 20.01 5.26 -10.48
C PHE A 108 18.54 5.59 -10.17
N ASN A 109 17.67 4.58 -10.11
CA ASN A 109 16.22 4.81 -9.92
C ASN A 109 15.89 5.27 -8.49
N PHE A 110 16.43 4.64 -7.45
CA PHE A 110 16.21 5.11 -6.08
C PHE A 110 16.91 6.43 -5.78
N GLY A 111 18.04 6.72 -6.43
CA GLY A 111 18.70 8.03 -6.40
C GLY A 111 17.78 9.11 -6.99
N MET A 112 17.15 8.84 -8.12
CA MET A 112 16.16 9.73 -8.74
C MET A 112 14.96 9.97 -7.81
N LEU A 113 14.42 8.94 -7.16
CA LEU A 113 13.36 9.08 -6.16
C LEU A 113 13.82 9.91 -4.95
N ALA A 114 15.03 9.66 -4.46
CA ALA A 114 15.60 10.40 -3.33
C ALA A 114 15.76 11.89 -3.67
N ILE A 115 16.27 12.21 -4.86
CA ILE A 115 16.37 13.60 -5.33
C ILE A 115 15.00 14.27 -5.37
N CYS A 116 13.97 13.61 -5.93
CA CYS A 116 12.61 14.14 -5.97
C CYS A 116 12.05 14.39 -4.57
N LYS A 117 12.29 13.47 -3.61
CA LYS A 117 11.83 13.66 -2.22
C LYS A 117 12.59 14.77 -1.49
N VAL A 118 13.92 14.83 -1.64
CA VAL A 118 14.76 15.88 -1.00
C VAL A 118 14.44 17.26 -1.55
N ALA A 119 14.11 17.37 -2.84
CA ALA A 119 13.72 18.64 -3.47
C ALA A 119 12.48 19.31 -2.83
N LEU A 120 11.67 18.55 -2.08
CA LEU A 120 10.51 19.07 -1.35
C LEU A 120 10.83 19.56 0.05
N VAL A 121 12.03 19.30 0.56
CA VAL A 121 12.44 19.63 1.93
C VAL A 121 13.26 20.92 1.93
N GLU A 122 12.96 21.85 2.85
CA GLU A 122 13.81 23.03 3.05
C GLU A 122 15.16 22.62 3.69
N PRO A 123 16.31 23.24 3.30
CA PRO A 123 16.46 24.37 2.37
C PRO A 123 16.57 24.02 0.89
N PHE A 124 16.54 22.74 0.51
CA PHE A 124 16.72 22.30 -0.89
C PHE A 124 15.62 22.84 -1.81
N ARG A 125 14.39 22.94 -1.28
CA ARG A 125 13.26 23.53 -2.00
C ARG A 125 13.55 24.98 -2.42
N ALA A 126 14.06 25.80 -1.49
CA ALA A 126 14.45 27.18 -1.78
C ALA A 126 15.59 27.25 -2.81
N MET A 127 16.59 26.39 -2.70
CA MET A 127 17.71 26.32 -3.64
C MET A 127 17.25 25.97 -5.07
N MET A 128 16.26 25.09 -5.22
CA MET A 128 15.76 24.69 -6.54
C MET A 128 14.78 25.69 -7.17
N SER A 129 14.13 26.54 -6.37
CA SER A 129 13.09 27.48 -6.85
C SER A 129 13.56 28.46 -7.91
N GLY A 130 14.86 28.79 -7.98
CA GLY A 130 15.46 29.67 -8.98
C GLY A 130 16.10 28.98 -10.18
N THR A 131 15.95 27.67 -10.32
CA THR A 131 16.63 26.86 -11.36
C THR A 131 15.65 26.31 -12.39
N GLY A 132 16.16 25.78 -13.51
CA GLY A 132 15.37 25.01 -14.49
C GLY A 132 14.76 23.71 -13.92
N LEU A 133 15.12 23.31 -12.67
CA LEU A 133 14.60 22.18 -11.95
C LEU A 133 13.52 22.56 -10.91
N SER A 134 13.06 23.82 -10.94
CA SER A 134 12.04 24.33 -10.00
C SER A 134 10.75 23.50 -9.96
N PHE A 135 10.39 22.82 -11.04
CA PHE A 135 9.24 21.92 -11.07
C PHE A 135 9.34 20.74 -10.08
N LEU A 136 10.54 20.33 -9.67
CA LEU A 136 10.74 19.29 -8.65
C LEU A 136 10.33 19.75 -7.24
N SER A 137 10.34 21.06 -6.99
CA SER A 137 9.93 21.66 -5.71
C SER A 137 8.41 21.80 -5.56
N LEU A 138 7.63 21.56 -6.63
CA LEU A 138 6.18 21.69 -6.63
C LEU A 138 5.46 20.44 -6.12
N GLY A 139 6.06 19.26 -6.28
CA GLY A 139 5.48 18.00 -5.84
C GLY A 139 6.22 16.79 -6.38
N LEU A 140 5.92 15.62 -5.84
CA LEU A 140 6.45 14.38 -6.38
C LEU A 140 5.80 14.04 -7.73
N PRO A 141 6.56 13.49 -8.69
CA PRO A 141 5.98 12.90 -9.89
C PRO A 141 4.92 11.85 -9.52
N MET A 142 3.76 11.93 -10.17
CA MET A 142 2.62 11.07 -9.88
C MET A 142 3.02 9.58 -9.86
N GLY A 143 2.78 8.91 -8.73
CA GLY A 143 3.02 7.47 -8.58
C GLY A 143 4.47 7.01 -8.59
N ILE A 144 5.47 7.93 -8.55
CA ILE A 144 6.90 7.59 -8.67
C ILE A 144 7.33 6.51 -7.67
N SER A 145 6.89 6.57 -6.42
CA SER A 145 7.20 5.58 -5.39
C SER A 145 6.65 4.19 -5.74
N PHE A 146 5.46 4.13 -6.33
CA PHE A 146 4.78 2.86 -6.67
C PHE A 146 5.41 2.20 -7.89
N TYR A 147 5.53 2.92 -9.03
CA TYR A 147 6.08 2.30 -10.22
C TYR A 147 7.58 1.98 -10.08
N MET A 148 8.33 2.73 -9.27
CA MET A 148 9.71 2.35 -8.95
C MET A 148 9.78 1.04 -8.17
N PHE A 149 8.96 0.86 -7.15
CA PHE A 149 8.92 -0.40 -6.40
C PHE A 149 8.55 -1.59 -7.29
N GLN A 150 7.58 -1.41 -8.20
CA GLN A 150 7.22 -2.44 -9.17
C GLN A 150 8.38 -2.78 -10.11
N SER A 151 9.01 -1.76 -10.70
CA SER A 151 10.12 -1.91 -11.63
C SER A 151 11.33 -2.55 -10.97
N MET A 152 11.69 -2.07 -9.78
CA MET A 152 12.85 -2.59 -9.04
C MET A 152 12.59 -4.02 -8.53
N GLY A 153 11.38 -4.33 -8.07
CA GLY A 153 10.98 -5.68 -7.71
C GLY A 153 11.08 -6.64 -8.91
N TYR A 154 10.54 -6.25 -10.07
CA TYR A 154 10.66 -7.02 -11.31
C TYR A 154 12.14 -7.28 -11.68
N MET A 155 12.99 -6.27 -11.62
CA MET A 155 14.40 -6.41 -11.96
C MET A 155 15.12 -7.37 -11.02
N VAL A 156 14.87 -7.30 -9.70
CA VAL A 156 15.40 -8.24 -8.72
C VAL A 156 14.89 -9.67 -8.97
N ASP A 157 13.63 -9.83 -9.33
CA ASP A 157 13.04 -11.14 -9.66
C ASP A 157 13.68 -11.74 -10.91
N VAL A 158 14.00 -10.94 -11.94
CA VAL A 158 14.76 -11.39 -13.12
C VAL A 158 16.17 -11.83 -12.71
N GLN A 159 16.88 -11.03 -11.92
CA GLN A 159 18.23 -11.37 -11.45
C GLN A 159 18.27 -12.66 -10.61
N ARG A 160 17.18 -12.95 -9.86
CA ARG A 160 17.03 -14.20 -9.10
C ARG A 160 16.65 -15.40 -9.96
N GLY A 161 16.24 -15.18 -11.22
CA GLY A 161 15.71 -16.21 -12.10
C GLY A 161 14.27 -16.64 -11.76
N THR A 162 13.58 -15.92 -10.88
CA THR A 162 12.17 -16.18 -10.51
C THR A 162 11.18 -15.60 -11.50
N CYS A 163 11.63 -14.70 -12.37
CA CYS A 163 10.88 -14.10 -13.45
C CYS A 163 11.74 -14.05 -14.72
N LYS A 164 11.15 -14.40 -15.88
CA LYS A 164 11.81 -14.19 -17.17
C LYS A 164 11.76 -12.70 -17.56
N ALA A 165 12.82 -12.23 -18.20
CA ALA A 165 12.84 -10.86 -18.73
C ALA A 165 11.80 -10.70 -19.85
N GLU A 166 10.98 -9.66 -19.78
CA GLU A 166 10.03 -9.30 -20.83
C GLU A 166 10.80 -8.77 -22.05
N LYS A 167 10.55 -9.38 -23.22
CA LYS A 167 11.26 -9.05 -24.47
C LYS A 167 10.62 -7.86 -25.20
N SER A 168 9.38 -7.50 -24.87
CA SER A 168 8.67 -6.35 -25.46
C SER A 168 8.81 -5.11 -24.57
N PHE A 169 9.47 -4.07 -25.10
CA PHE A 169 9.59 -2.78 -24.41
C PHE A 169 8.20 -2.20 -24.04
N PHE A 170 7.25 -2.22 -24.97
CA PHE A 170 5.93 -1.64 -24.75
C PHE A 170 5.09 -2.41 -23.73
N LYS A 171 5.25 -3.74 -23.63
CA LYS A 171 4.62 -4.51 -22.56
C LYS A 171 5.20 -4.15 -21.20
N LEU A 172 6.53 -4.04 -21.09
CA LEU A 172 7.13 -3.59 -19.84
C LEU A 172 6.70 -2.15 -19.51
N ALA A 173 6.62 -1.25 -20.51
CA ALA A 173 6.13 0.11 -20.34
C ALA A 173 4.69 0.12 -19.78
N LEU A 174 3.79 -0.74 -20.28
CA LEU A 174 2.45 -0.89 -19.74
C LEU A 174 2.46 -1.39 -18.29
N PHE A 175 3.30 -2.38 -17.98
CA PHE A 175 3.42 -2.88 -16.60
C PHE A 175 3.83 -1.77 -15.62
N VAL A 176 4.79 -0.94 -16.01
CA VAL A 176 5.30 0.18 -15.18
C VAL A 176 4.25 1.29 -15.03
N SER A 177 3.50 1.58 -16.12
CA SER A 177 2.60 2.73 -16.18
C SER A 177 1.13 2.43 -15.98
N PHE A 178 0.71 1.19 -15.75
CA PHE A 178 -0.70 0.77 -15.72
C PHE A 178 -1.56 1.69 -14.83
N PHE A 179 -2.35 2.56 -15.46
CA PHE A 179 -2.97 3.72 -14.82
C PHE A 179 -3.90 3.41 -13.64
N PRO A 180 -4.64 2.28 -13.59
CA PRO A 180 -5.48 2.02 -12.43
C PRO A 180 -4.68 1.92 -11.14
N GLN A 181 -3.47 1.34 -11.17
CA GLN A 181 -2.65 1.13 -9.98
C GLN A 181 -1.56 2.20 -9.75
N LEU A 182 -1.39 3.13 -10.70
CA LEU A 182 -0.24 4.03 -10.75
C LEU A 182 -0.18 4.99 -9.54
N VAL A 183 -1.32 5.51 -9.07
CA VAL A 183 -1.38 6.53 -8.01
C VAL A 183 -1.35 5.90 -6.62
N GLN A 184 -2.19 4.89 -6.36
CA GLN A 184 -2.33 4.26 -5.04
C GLN A 184 -2.75 2.79 -5.12
N GLY A 185 -2.51 2.15 -6.26
CA GLY A 185 -2.84 0.73 -6.45
C GLY A 185 -1.93 -0.21 -5.66
N PRO A 186 -2.27 -1.50 -5.61
CA PRO A 186 -1.38 -2.49 -5.04
C PRO A 186 -0.05 -2.56 -5.79
N ILE A 187 1.07 -2.72 -5.08
CA ILE A 187 2.40 -2.93 -5.68
C ILE A 187 2.44 -4.36 -6.23
N SER A 188 2.15 -4.50 -7.52
CA SER A 188 2.01 -5.82 -8.16
C SER A 188 3.36 -6.36 -8.62
N LYS A 189 3.60 -7.67 -8.43
CA LYS A 189 4.71 -8.35 -9.09
C LYS A 189 4.39 -8.58 -10.57
N PHE A 190 5.42 -8.55 -11.43
CA PHE A 190 5.25 -8.81 -12.86
C PHE A 190 4.58 -10.18 -13.11
N THR A 191 5.02 -11.22 -12.41
CA THR A 191 4.48 -12.57 -12.52
C THR A 191 3.00 -12.69 -12.11
N GLN A 192 2.48 -11.76 -11.30
CA GLN A 192 1.07 -11.74 -10.89
C GLN A 192 0.20 -10.95 -11.88
N LEU A 193 0.69 -9.81 -12.36
CA LEU A 193 -0.08 -8.89 -13.18
C LEU A 193 -0.05 -9.25 -14.67
N ALA A 194 1.12 -9.56 -15.23
CA ALA A 194 1.33 -9.79 -16.66
C ALA A 194 0.39 -10.84 -17.27
N PRO A 195 0.08 -11.98 -16.61
CA PRO A 195 -0.80 -13.01 -17.18
C PRO A 195 -2.21 -12.50 -17.49
N THR A 196 -2.71 -11.51 -16.76
CA THR A 196 -4.05 -10.95 -16.99
C THR A 196 -4.01 -9.62 -17.75
N LEU A 197 -2.92 -8.85 -17.62
CA LEU A 197 -2.74 -7.54 -18.24
C LEU A 197 -2.62 -7.63 -19.78
N TYR A 198 -1.96 -8.68 -20.27
CA TYR A 198 -1.73 -8.85 -21.71
C TYR A 198 -2.67 -9.87 -22.37
N ALA A 199 -3.44 -10.62 -21.56
CA ALA A 199 -4.35 -11.60 -22.09
C ALA A 199 -5.56 -10.94 -22.77
N PRO A 200 -5.91 -11.35 -23.99
CA PRO A 200 -7.09 -10.84 -24.66
C PRO A 200 -8.36 -11.22 -23.89
N LYS A 201 -9.33 -10.31 -23.81
CA LYS A 201 -10.58 -10.48 -23.08
C LYS A 201 -11.78 -10.29 -24.00
N SER A 202 -12.80 -11.10 -23.83
CA SER A 202 -14.13 -10.84 -24.36
C SER A 202 -14.93 -10.04 -23.35
N PHE A 203 -15.86 -9.22 -23.83
CA PHE A 203 -16.80 -8.53 -22.94
C PHE A 203 -17.61 -9.55 -22.15
N ASP A 204 -17.62 -9.37 -20.83
CA ASP A 204 -18.44 -10.14 -19.91
C ASP A 204 -19.13 -9.17 -18.94
N GLY A 205 -20.45 -9.03 -19.09
CA GLY A 205 -21.25 -8.13 -18.28
C GLY A 205 -21.18 -8.42 -16.78
N LYS A 206 -20.94 -9.68 -16.38
CA LYS A 206 -20.77 -10.06 -14.98
C LYS A 206 -19.46 -9.48 -14.42
N THR A 207 -18.35 -9.65 -15.13
CA THR A 207 -17.04 -9.10 -14.75
C THR A 207 -17.09 -7.58 -14.66
N VAL A 208 -17.68 -6.90 -15.66
CA VAL A 208 -17.84 -5.43 -15.66
C VAL A 208 -18.69 -4.99 -14.47
N SER A 209 -19.84 -5.63 -14.24
CA SER A 209 -20.71 -5.32 -13.10
C SER A 209 -20.02 -5.50 -11.75
N PHE A 210 -19.22 -6.56 -11.58
CA PHE A 210 -18.45 -6.79 -10.35
C PHE A 210 -17.39 -5.70 -10.14
N GLY A 211 -16.69 -5.31 -11.19
CA GLY A 211 -15.73 -4.20 -11.13
C GLY A 211 -16.40 -2.88 -10.73
N LEU A 212 -17.53 -2.52 -11.37
CA LEU A 212 -18.28 -1.31 -11.06
C LEU A 212 -18.84 -1.31 -9.62
N GLN A 213 -19.35 -2.44 -9.13
CA GLN A 213 -19.78 -2.58 -7.74
C GLN A 213 -18.63 -2.35 -6.76
N ARG A 214 -17.43 -2.81 -7.10
CA ARG A 214 -16.24 -2.57 -6.27
C ARG A 214 -15.82 -1.11 -6.28
N MET A 215 -15.85 -0.45 -7.43
CA MET A 215 -15.61 0.99 -7.53
C MET A 215 -16.62 1.78 -6.69
N LEU A 216 -17.91 1.44 -6.79
CA LEU A 216 -18.98 2.10 -6.02
C LEU A 216 -18.75 1.95 -4.51
N TRP A 217 -18.36 0.76 -4.05
CA TRP A 217 -17.98 0.53 -2.65
C TRP A 217 -16.76 1.35 -2.24
N GLY A 218 -15.78 1.51 -3.12
CA GLY A 218 -14.63 2.38 -2.93
C GLY A 218 -15.03 3.85 -2.79
N TYR A 219 -15.90 4.36 -3.66
CA TYR A 219 -16.42 5.73 -3.58
C TYR A 219 -17.25 5.96 -2.32
N PHE A 220 -18.05 5.00 -1.89
CA PHE A 220 -18.76 5.09 -0.62
C PHE A 220 -17.80 5.30 0.55
N LYS A 221 -16.75 4.50 0.64
CA LYS A 221 -15.73 4.61 1.70
C LYS A 221 -15.00 5.96 1.66
N LYS A 222 -14.62 6.41 0.46
CA LYS A 222 -13.88 7.66 0.27
C LYS A 222 -14.78 8.88 0.50
N LEU A 223 -15.85 9.02 -0.28
CA LEU A 223 -16.63 10.26 -0.35
C LEU A 223 -17.61 10.41 0.82
N VAL A 224 -18.22 9.32 1.30
CA VAL A 224 -19.24 9.40 2.36
C VAL A 224 -18.61 9.32 3.75
N VAL A 225 -17.54 8.52 3.91
CA VAL A 225 -16.95 8.27 5.23
C VAL A 225 -15.66 9.08 5.44
N ALA A 226 -14.64 8.86 4.61
CA ALA A 226 -13.31 9.41 4.85
C ALA A 226 -13.26 10.93 4.72
N ASP A 227 -13.82 11.49 3.65
CA ASP A 227 -13.77 12.93 3.41
C ASP A 227 -14.67 13.70 4.38
N ARG A 228 -15.78 13.11 4.80
CA ARG A 228 -16.66 13.70 5.81
C ARG A 228 -15.96 13.81 7.17
N ILE A 229 -15.36 12.73 7.66
CA ILE A 229 -14.69 12.73 8.97
C ILE A 229 -13.40 13.57 8.98
N ALA A 230 -12.78 13.79 7.81
CA ALA A 230 -11.58 14.61 7.67
C ALA A 230 -11.77 16.04 8.19
N VAL A 231 -12.96 16.59 8.07
CA VAL A 231 -13.32 17.93 8.58
C VAL A 231 -13.08 18.01 10.10
N ALA A 232 -13.61 17.05 10.86
CA ALA A 232 -13.45 17.02 12.31
C ALA A 232 -11.99 16.76 12.72
N ILE A 233 -11.23 15.98 11.95
CA ILE A 233 -9.80 15.75 12.20
C ILE A 233 -9.01 17.03 12.07
N GLY A 234 -9.36 17.89 11.09
CA GLY A 234 -8.72 19.21 10.92
C GLY A 234 -8.79 20.03 12.21
N THR A 235 -9.96 20.10 12.86
CA THR A 235 -10.17 20.79 14.13
C THR A 235 -9.46 20.10 15.29
N LEU A 236 -9.60 18.77 15.42
CA LEU A 236 -9.02 17.98 16.52
C LEU A 236 -7.48 17.97 16.55
N LYS A 237 -6.82 18.42 15.48
CA LYS A 237 -5.37 18.66 15.50
C LYS A 237 -4.97 19.87 16.34
N GLY A 238 -5.90 20.76 16.69
CA GLY A 238 -5.65 21.91 17.57
C GLY A 238 -5.00 21.52 18.89
N ALA A 239 -4.16 22.41 19.44
CA ALA A 239 -3.33 22.09 20.61
C ALA A 239 -4.14 21.85 21.89
N GLU A 240 -5.37 22.34 21.95
CA GLU A 240 -6.32 22.21 23.06
C GLU A 240 -6.89 20.80 23.21
N TYR A 241 -6.92 19.99 22.15
CA TYR A 241 -7.52 18.66 22.18
C TYR A 241 -6.53 17.61 22.70
N THR A 242 -6.37 17.53 24.01
CA THR A 242 -5.55 16.54 24.75
C THR A 242 -6.43 15.48 25.42
N GLY A 243 -5.83 14.45 26.01
CA GLY A 243 -6.56 13.40 26.73
C GLY A 243 -7.59 12.68 25.88
N VAL A 244 -8.87 12.76 26.25
CA VAL A 244 -9.99 12.15 25.50
C VAL A 244 -10.11 12.76 24.10
N GLY A 245 -9.79 14.06 23.92
CA GLY A 245 -9.73 14.71 22.60
C GLY A 245 -8.71 14.06 21.66
N PHE A 246 -7.55 13.66 22.17
CA PHE A 246 -6.56 12.94 21.38
C PHE A 246 -6.99 11.50 21.06
N LEU A 247 -7.68 10.81 21.98
CA LEU A 247 -8.27 9.50 21.70
C LEU A 247 -9.32 9.61 20.58
N LEU A 248 -10.16 10.65 20.63
CA LEU A 248 -11.15 10.93 19.62
C LEU A 248 -10.50 11.23 18.24
N LEU A 249 -9.44 12.03 18.23
CA LEU A 249 -8.63 12.28 17.04
C LEU A 249 -8.08 10.96 16.46
N SER A 250 -7.50 10.10 17.30
CA SER A 250 -6.95 8.81 16.87
C SER A 250 -8.03 7.88 16.31
N LEU A 251 -9.21 7.85 16.92
CA LEU A 251 -10.36 7.08 16.45
C LEU A 251 -10.84 7.59 15.08
N PHE A 252 -11.02 8.91 14.94
CA PHE A 252 -11.47 9.51 13.69
C PHE A 252 -10.45 9.31 12.57
N TYR A 253 -9.17 9.45 12.88
CA TYR A 253 -8.10 9.19 11.94
C TYR A 253 -8.03 7.71 11.50
N ALA A 254 -8.32 6.77 12.41
CA ALA A 254 -8.43 5.37 12.06
C ALA A 254 -9.53 5.11 11.02
N VAL A 255 -10.69 5.75 11.20
CA VAL A 255 -11.82 5.66 10.25
C VAL A 255 -11.47 6.34 8.94
N GLN A 256 -10.89 7.54 8.99
CA GLN A 256 -10.49 8.29 7.80
C GLN A 256 -9.51 7.50 6.94
N ILE A 257 -8.37 7.06 7.51
CA ILE A 257 -7.34 6.38 6.74
C ILE A 257 -7.81 5.02 6.21
N TYR A 258 -8.69 4.33 6.95
CA TYR A 258 -9.31 3.11 6.45
C TYR A 258 -10.23 3.42 5.27
N GLY A 259 -11.11 4.39 5.39
CA GLY A 259 -12.04 4.78 4.33
C GLY A 259 -11.32 5.31 3.09
N ASP A 260 -10.36 6.21 3.27
CA ASP A 260 -9.60 6.86 2.19
C ASP A 260 -8.74 5.84 1.43
N PHE A 261 -7.86 5.14 2.15
CA PHE A 261 -6.90 4.26 1.50
C PHE A 261 -7.56 2.99 0.95
N THR A 262 -8.41 2.30 1.74
CA THR A 262 -9.10 1.11 1.21
C THR A 262 -10.13 1.48 0.14
N GLY A 263 -10.72 2.68 0.20
CA GLY A 263 -11.63 3.20 -0.82
C GLY A 263 -10.92 3.39 -2.17
N GLY A 264 -9.80 4.09 -2.17
CA GLY A 264 -9.01 4.27 -3.38
C GLY A 264 -8.48 2.96 -3.98
N ILE A 265 -8.04 2.02 -3.12
CA ILE A 265 -7.65 0.67 -3.57
C ILE A 265 -8.83 -0.09 -4.19
N ASP A 266 -10.04 0.01 -3.63
CA ASP A 266 -11.20 -0.65 -4.21
C ASP A 266 -11.62 -0.02 -5.55
N VAL A 267 -11.51 1.31 -5.71
CA VAL A 267 -11.69 1.95 -7.02
C VAL A 267 -10.67 1.42 -8.03
N THR A 268 -9.40 1.35 -7.64
CA THR A 268 -8.30 0.85 -8.48
C THR A 268 -8.52 -0.60 -8.92
N ILE A 269 -8.78 -1.50 -7.96
CA ILE A 269 -8.99 -2.93 -8.26
C ILE A 269 -10.29 -3.12 -9.05
N GLY A 270 -11.35 -2.40 -8.69
CA GLY A 270 -12.63 -2.44 -9.41
C GLY A 270 -12.49 -2.02 -10.87
N LEU A 271 -11.77 -0.93 -11.13
CA LEU A 271 -11.50 -0.47 -12.49
C LEU A 271 -10.69 -1.50 -13.31
N ALA A 272 -9.64 -2.07 -12.73
CA ALA A 272 -8.89 -3.14 -13.39
C ALA A 272 -9.77 -4.38 -13.64
N GLU A 273 -10.63 -4.75 -12.67
CA GLU A 273 -11.57 -5.86 -12.77
C GLU A 273 -12.58 -5.65 -13.92
N THR A 274 -13.05 -4.41 -14.19
CA THR A 274 -13.93 -4.14 -15.35
C THR A 274 -13.31 -4.54 -16.69
N MET A 275 -11.99 -4.54 -16.79
CA MET A 275 -11.23 -4.92 -17.99
C MET A 275 -10.65 -6.36 -17.88
N GLY A 276 -11.08 -7.13 -16.87
CA GLY A 276 -10.61 -8.50 -16.63
C GLY A 276 -9.16 -8.60 -16.18
N VAL A 277 -8.54 -7.49 -15.75
CA VAL A 277 -7.19 -7.46 -15.17
C VAL A 277 -7.27 -7.69 -13.67
N LYS A 278 -6.50 -8.65 -13.16
CA LYS A 278 -6.51 -9.02 -11.74
C LYS A 278 -5.37 -8.32 -11.01
N LEU A 279 -5.72 -7.47 -10.05
CA LEU A 279 -4.79 -6.89 -9.09
C LEU A 279 -4.85 -7.64 -7.76
N PRO A 280 -3.74 -7.73 -7.01
CA PRO A 280 -3.75 -8.37 -5.69
C PRO A 280 -4.56 -7.55 -4.67
N GLU A 281 -5.16 -8.25 -3.69
CA GLU A 281 -5.79 -7.59 -2.55
C GLU A 281 -4.74 -6.88 -1.69
N ASN A 282 -5.06 -5.67 -1.24
CA ASN A 282 -4.16 -4.87 -0.42
C ASN A 282 -4.63 -4.72 1.03
N PHE A 283 -5.90 -5.00 1.29
CA PHE A 283 -6.51 -4.96 2.62
C PHE A 283 -7.48 -6.13 2.83
N ILE A 284 -7.36 -6.80 3.98
CA ILE A 284 -8.25 -7.89 4.37
C ILE A 284 -8.72 -7.64 5.81
N ARG A 285 -9.65 -6.68 5.99
CA ARG A 285 -10.28 -6.36 7.29
C ARG A 285 -9.26 -6.23 8.45
N PRO A 286 -8.30 -5.30 8.37
CA PRO A 286 -7.18 -5.23 9.32
C PRO A 286 -7.60 -4.97 10.75
N TYR A 287 -8.73 -4.30 10.99
CA TYR A 287 -9.22 -4.00 12.34
C TYR A 287 -9.84 -5.20 13.08
N PHE A 288 -9.96 -6.36 12.41
CA PHE A 288 -10.29 -7.64 13.05
C PHE A 288 -9.06 -8.42 13.51
N SER A 289 -7.87 -7.87 13.39
CA SER A 289 -6.62 -8.53 13.78
C SER A 289 -6.47 -8.62 15.29
N LYS A 290 -5.98 -9.74 15.78
CA LYS A 290 -5.79 -10.04 17.21
C LYS A 290 -4.35 -9.77 17.69
N ASN A 291 -3.40 -9.67 16.76
CA ASN A 291 -2.00 -9.37 17.04
C ASN A 291 -1.36 -8.55 15.91
N ILE A 292 -0.19 -7.95 16.19
CA ILE A 292 0.46 -7.02 15.27
C ILE A 292 0.94 -7.70 13.98
N ALA A 293 1.38 -8.94 14.04
CA ALA A 293 1.80 -9.70 12.87
C ALA A 293 0.61 -10.00 11.94
N GLU A 294 -0.57 -10.31 12.50
CA GLU A 294 -1.81 -10.46 11.74
C GLU A 294 -2.26 -9.13 11.14
N TYR A 295 -2.16 -8.02 11.88
CA TYR A 295 -2.49 -6.69 11.38
C TYR A 295 -1.70 -6.37 10.13
N TRP A 296 -0.38 -6.54 10.10
CA TRP A 296 0.46 -6.26 8.95
C TRP A 296 0.31 -7.27 7.79
N ARG A 297 -0.23 -8.46 8.05
CA ARG A 297 -0.68 -9.39 6.98
C ARG A 297 -2.00 -8.97 6.33
N ARG A 298 -2.77 -8.07 6.98
CA ARG A 298 -4.08 -7.60 6.54
C ARG A 298 -4.09 -6.13 6.09
N TRP A 299 -3.09 -5.35 6.49
CA TRP A 299 -2.93 -3.92 6.14
C TRP A 299 -1.82 -3.74 5.13
N HIS A 300 -2.11 -3.02 4.01
CA HIS A 300 -1.13 -2.68 2.95
C HIS A 300 -0.26 -3.87 2.53
N ILE A 301 -0.93 -4.96 2.21
CA ILE A 301 -0.33 -6.30 2.01
C ILE A 301 0.79 -6.26 0.97
N SER A 302 0.56 -5.57 -0.16
CA SER A 302 1.53 -5.51 -1.26
C SER A 302 2.84 -4.84 -0.86
N LEU A 303 2.79 -3.75 -0.06
CA LEU A 303 3.99 -3.12 0.50
C LEU A 303 4.71 -4.06 1.49
N GLY A 304 3.95 -4.70 2.39
CA GLY A 304 4.52 -5.67 3.35
C GLY A 304 5.23 -6.82 2.65
N VAL A 305 4.64 -7.37 1.59
CA VAL A 305 5.27 -8.41 0.76
C VAL A 305 6.53 -7.88 0.08
N TRP A 306 6.48 -6.67 -0.50
CA TRP A 306 7.62 -6.06 -1.15
C TRP A 306 8.79 -5.85 -0.18
N MET A 307 8.53 -5.24 0.97
CA MET A 307 9.54 -4.98 2.01
C MET A 307 10.15 -6.29 2.53
N LYS A 308 9.33 -7.31 2.74
CA LYS A 308 9.79 -8.63 3.16
C LYS A 308 10.70 -9.28 2.12
N ASP A 309 10.30 -9.29 0.84
CA ASP A 309 10.99 -10.05 -0.20
C ASP A 309 12.27 -9.37 -0.69
N TYR A 310 12.31 -8.02 -0.68
CA TYR A 310 13.42 -7.27 -1.28
C TYR A 310 14.32 -6.56 -0.26
N ILE A 311 13.91 -6.43 1.01
CA ILE A 311 14.72 -5.85 2.08
C ILE A 311 14.96 -6.85 3.20
N PHE A 312 13.91 -7.33 3.86
CA PHE A 312 14.05 -8.18 5.04
C PHE A 312 14.82 -9.47 4.75
N TYR A 313 14.37 -10.28 3.80
CA TYR A 313 15.01 -11.55 3.48
C TYR A 313 16.44 -11.39 2.99
N PRO A 314 16.79 -10.52 2.02
CA PRO A 314 18.16 -10.34 1.59
C PRO A 314 19.11 -9.97 2.72
N ILE A 315 18.68 -9.13 3.66
CA ILE A 315 19.48 -8.77 4.83
C ILE A 315 19.60 -9.96 5.77
N SER A 316 18.49 -10.57 6.19
CA SER A 316 18.47 -11.61 7.23
C SER A 316 19.30 -12.85 6.88
N VAL A 317 19.44 -13.20 5.59
CA VAL A 317 20.20 -14.36 5.11
C VAL A 317 21.60 -14.00 4.59
N SER A 318 22.02 -12.75 4.69
CA SER A 318 23.32 -12.29 4.21
C SER A 318 24.50 -12.92 4.97
N GLY A 319 25.70 -12.90 4.36
CA GLY A 319 26.92 -13.39 5.01
C GLY A 319 27.16 -12.79 6.39
N PRO A 320 27.21 -11.45 6.51
CA PRO A 320 27.40 -10.78 7.81
C PRO A 320 26.35 -11.19 8.86
N MET A 321 25.08 -11.39 8.44
CA MET A 321 24.04 -11.80 9.37
C MET A 321 24.16 -13.25 9.81
N ARG A 322 24.68 -14.14 8.97
CA ARG A 322 25.00 -15.52 9.37
C ARG A 322 26.14 -15.54 10.41
N ASP A 323 27.15 -14.69 10.23
CA ASP A 323 28.28 -14.60 11.18
C ASP A 323 27.81 -13.96 12.50
N LEU A 324 26.96 -12.93 12.44
CA LEU A 324 26.27 -12.35 13.61
C LEU A 324 25.46 -13.42 14.37
N SER A 325 24.75 -14.31 13.65
CA SER A 325 23.99 -15.40 14.28
C SER A 325 24.87 -16.41 15.01
N LYS A 326 26.03 -16.77 14.39
CA LYS A 326 27.01 -17.68 15.03
C LYS A 326 27.60 -17.05 16.30
N TRP A 327 28.08 -15.81 16.18
CA TRP A 327 28.63 -15.05 17.30
C TRP A 327 27.59 -14.87 18.41
N GLY A 328 26.39 -14.42 18.06
CA GLY A 328 25.30 -14.20 19.01
C GLY A 328 24.89 -15.47 19.75
N ARG A 329 24.79 -16.62 19.03
CA ARG A 329 24.49 -17.90 19.66
C ARG A 329 25.57 -18.29 20.68
N ALA A 330 26.84 -18.07 20.39
CA ALA A 330 27.92 -18.40 21.30
C ALA A 330 27.95 -17.52 22.56
N LYS A 331 27.56 -16.24 22.45
CA LYS A 331 27.63 -15.26 23.55
C LYS A 331 26.32 -15.06 24.31
N LEU A 332 25.16 -15.16 23.62
CA LEU A 332 23.84 -14.78 24.13
C LEU A 332 22.79 -15.90 23.99
N GLY A 333 23.22 -17.11 23.63
CA GLY A 333 22.35 -18.26 23.49
C GLY A 333 21.20 -18.06 22.47
N ASN A 334 20.00 -18.43 22.87
CA ASN A 334 18.81 -18.35 21.99
C ASN A 334 18.44 -16.92 21.59
N PHE A 335 18.69 -15.92 22.43
CA PHE A 335 18.49 -14.51 22.08
C PHE A 335 19.43 -14.11 20.94
N GLY A 336 20.72 -14.44 21.07
CA GLY A 336 21.72 -14.10 20.07
C GLY A 336 21.48 -14.74 18.69
N LYS A 337 20.85 -15.91 18.65
CA LYS A 337 20.42 -16.56 17.40
C LYS A 337 19.43 -15.69 16.59
N ARG A 338 18.61 -14.85 17.28
CA ARG A 338 17.59 -14.00 16.67
C ARG A 338 18.09 -12.63 16.21
N LEU A 339 19.31 -12.22 16.58
CA LEU A 339 19.88 -10.92 16.21
C LEU A 339 19.76 -10.57 14.71
N PRO A 340 20.01 -11.49 13.75
CA PRO A 340 19.83 -11.19 12.33
C PRO A 340 18.41 -10.78 11.95
N VAL A 341 17.41 -11.37 12.60
CA VAL A 341 16.00 -11.04 12.40
C VAL A 341 15.71 -9.63 12.90
N TYR A 342 16.27 -9.25 14.07
CA TYR A 342 16.08 -7.91 14.63
C TYR A 342 16.74 -6.84 13.76
N VAL A 343 18.00 -7.08 13.33
CA VAL A 343 18.69 -6.15 12.41
C VAL A 343 17.91 -5.99 11.10
N ALA A 344 17.45 -7.09 10.52
CA ALA A 344 16.64 -7.03 9.30
C ALA A 344 15.29 -6.33 9.52
N SER A 345 14.65 -6.51 10.70
CA SER A 345 13.42 -5.82 11.06
C SER A 345 13.64 -4.32 11.19
N VAL A 346 14.67 -3.89 11.95
CA VAL A 346 15.03 -2.47 12.10
C VAL A 346 15.28 -1.83 10.75
N ALA A 347 16.11 -2.45 9.89
CA ALA A 347 16.38 -1.94 8.55
C ALA A 347 15.09 -1.83 7.70
N THR A 348 14.23 -2.82 7.76
CA THR A 348 12.96 -2.85 7.00
C THR A 348 12.02 -1.75 7.44
N TRP A 349 11.81 -1.58 8.73
CA TRP A 349 10.91 -0.56 9.27
C TRP A 349 11.47 0.86 9.14
N PHE A 350 12.78 1.02 9.24
CA PHE A 350 13.46 2.29 8.95
C PHE A 350 13.24 2.71 7.49
N VAL A 351 13.47 1.81 6.53
CA VAL A 351 13.22 2.08 5.11
C VAL A 351 11.74 2.33 4.85
N THR A 352 10.84 1.60 5.51
CA THR A 352 9.39 1.82 5.39
C THR A 352 9.01 3.22 5.89
N GLY A 353 9.58 3.68 7.01
CA GLY A 353 9.37 5.03 7.53
C GLY A 353 9.82 6.10 6.55
N ILE A 354 11.06 6.05 6.06
CA ILE A 354 11.61 7.00 5.08
C ILE A 354 10.82 6.99 3.76
N TRP A 355 10.31 5.83 3.36
CA TRP A 355 9.48 5.72 2.16
C TRP A 355 8.17 6.50 2.32
N HIS A 356 7.54 6.48 3.51
CA HIS A 356 6.37 7.30 3.81
C HIS A 356 6.69 8.80 3.80
N GLY A 357 7.82 9.22 4.35
CA GLY A 357 8.25 10.61 4.35
C GLY A 357 9.62 10.80 4.98
N LEU A 358 10.29 11.93 4.66
CA LEU A 358 11.60 12.26 5.19
C LEU A 358 11.54 12.93 6.58
N ASN A 359 10.36 13.31 7.05
CA ASN A 359 10.20 13.91 8.37
C ASN A 359 10.40 12.86 9.47
N LEU A 360 10.93 13.31 10.61
CA LEU A 360 11.28 12.45 11.73
C LEU A 360 10.10 11.63 12.28
N ASN A 361 8.87 12.17 12.21
CA ASN A 361 7.68 11.45 12.66
C ASN A 361 7.44 10.13 11.91
N PHE A 362 7.76 10.06 10.60
CA PHE A 362 7.64 8.81 9.83
C PHE A 362 8.70 7.78 10.23
N VAL A 363 9.93 8.24 10.54
CA VAL A 363 10.98 7.37 11.07
C VAL A 363 10.56 6.82 12.45
N VAL A 364 10.05 7.68 13.32
CA VAL A 364 9.55 7.30 14.65
C VAL A 364 8.38 6.33 14.51
N TRP A 365 7.42 6.60 13.63
CA TRP A 365 6.33 5.68 13.31
C TRP A 365 6.84 4.29 12.89
N GLY A 366 7.80 4.23 11.99
CA GLY A 366 8.42 2.99 11.55
C GLY A 366 9.11 2.25 12.71
N MET A 367 9.88 2.96 13.53
CA MET A 367 10.58 2.38 14.68
C MET A 367 9.62 1.91 15.78
N LEU A 368 8.52 2.59 16.04
CA LEU A 368 7.47 2.13 16.95
C LEU A 368 6.84 0.81 16.47
N ASN A 369 6.55 0.71 15.17
CA ASN A 369 6.05 -0.54 14.61
C ASN A 369 7.08 -1.67 14.75
N CYS A 370 8.36 -1.41 14.44
CA CYS A 370 9.45 -2.37 14.64
C CYS A 370 9.52 -2.85 16.11
N PHE A 371 9.50 -1.89 17.04
CA PHE A 371 9.55 -2.18 18.47
C PHE A 371 8.42 -3.11 18.91
N PHE A 372 7.18 -2.78 18.56
CA PHE A 372 6.03 -3.61 18.96
C PHE A 372 5.96 -4.96 18.23
N VAL A 373 6.45 -5.06 16.99
CA VAL A 373 6.58 -6.35 16.30
C VAL A 373 7.58 -7.24 17.02
N VAL A 374 8.78 -6.73 17.32
CA VAL A 374 9.82 -7.49 18.03
C VAL A 374 9.37 -7.82 19.45
N LEU A 375 8.79 -6.87 20.18
CA LEU A 375 8.26 -7.08 21.53
C LEU A 375 7.18 -8.16 21.55
N SER A 376 6.28 -8.16 20.58
CA SER A 376 5.23 -9.18 20.47
C SER A 376 5.80 -10.58 20.30
N GLU A 377 6.84 -10.75 19.48
CA GLU A 377 7.53 -12.03 19.30
C GLU A 377 8.27 -12.47 20.57
N GLU A 378 8.94 -11.54 21.27
CA GLU A 378 9.62 -11.86 22.54
C GLU A 378 8.65 -12.19 23.68
N CYS A 379 7.44 -11.66 23.64
CA CYS A 379 6.39 -11.94 24.63
C CYS A 379 5.62 -13.25 24.35
N VAL A 380 5.87 -13.97 23.26
CA VAL A 380 5.18 -15.24 22.96
C VAL A 380 5.27 -16.24 24.13
N PRO A 381 6.43 -16.48 24.77
CA PRO A 381 6.50 -17.41 25.91
C PRO A 381 5.65 -16.97 27.11
N LEU A 382 5.47 -15.64 27.31
CA LEU A 382 4.60 -15.11 28.38
C LEU A 382 3.13 -15.36 28.05
N TYR A 383 2.73 -15.15 26.80
CA TYR A 383 1.37 -15.46 26.32
C TYR A 383 1.06 -16.95 26.44
N GLU A 384 2.02 -17.81 26.10
CA GLU A 384 1.86 -19.27 26.26
C GLU A 384 1.67 -19.67 27.72
N LYS A 385 2.48 -19.14 28.66
CA LYS A 385 2.32 -19.37 30.11
C LYS A 385 0.97 -18.87 30.61
N PHE A 386 0.54 -17.68 30.17
CA PHE A 386 -0.76 -17.12 30.52
C PHE A 386 -1.91 -18.03 30.05
N HIS A 387 -1.88 -18.48 28.81
CA HIS A 387 -2.91 -19.34 28.23
C HIS A 387 -2.88 -20.76 28.82
N ALA A 388 -1.71 -21.26 29.25
CA ALA A 388 -1.61 -22.52 29.97
C ALA A 388 -2.28 -22.43 31.37
N ARG A 389 -2.21 -21.25 32.01
CA ARG A 389 -2.89 -20.99 33.28
C ARG A 389 -4.41 -20.80 33.11
N PHE A 390 -4.86 -20.30 31.95
CA PHE A 390 -6.27 -20.04 31.65
C PHE A 390 -6.68 -20.70 30.31
N PRO A 391 -6.73 -22.04 30.23
CA PRO A 391 -6.85 -22.77 28.96
C PRO A 391 -8.16 -22.52 28.21
N GLY A 392 -9.26 -22.21 28.92
CA GLY A 392 -10.56 -21.90 28.31
C GLY A 392 -10.70 -20.48 27.78
N LEU A 393 -9.84 -19.54 28.22
CA LEU A 393 -9.99 -18.12 27.94
C LEU A 393 -9.88 -17.81 26.42
N LYS A 394 -8.89 -18.41 25.75
CA LYS A 394 -8.63 -18.21 24.29
C LYS A 394 -9.80 -18.62 23.40
N GLN A 395 -10.67 -19.50 23.90
CA GLN A 395 -11.83 -19.99 23.14
C GLN A 395 -13.06 -19.09 23.32
N THR A 396 -13.02 -18.15 24.30
CA THR A 396 -14.16 -17.26 24.56
C THR A 396 -14.24 -16.14 23.53
N ARG A 397 -15.47 -15.80 23.11
CA ARG A 397 -15.73 -14.66 22.19
C ARG A 397 -15.28 -13.33 22.80
N GLY A 398 -15.48 -13.14 24.11
CA GLY A 398 -15.09 -11.92 24.82
C GLY A 398 -13.57 -11.68 24.77
N TYR A 399 -12.75 -12.72 24.97
CA TYR A 399 -11.30 -12.59 24.86
C TYR A 399 -10.87 -12.25 23.43
N GLY A 400 -11.49 -12.87 22.41
CA GLY A 400 -11.23 -12.52 21.02
C GLY A 400 -11.58 -11.06 20.70
N VAL A 401 -12.66 -10.51 21.25
CA VAL A 401 -13.01 -9.08 21.11
C VAL A 401 -11.99 -8.21 21.83
N PHE A 402 -11.57 -8.58 23.04
CA PHE A 402 -10.50 -7.86 23.76
C PHE A 402 -9.20 -7.80 22.96
N GLU A 403 -8.76 -8.93 22.38
CA GLU A 403 -7.56 -8.97 21.53
C GLU A 403 -7.67 -8.00 20.33
N MET A 404 -8.83 -7.98 19.65
CA MET A 404 -9.09 -7.06 18.54
C MET A 404 -9.10 -5.60 18.99
N LEU A 405 -9.78 -5.26 20.08
CA LEU A 405 -9.83 -3.87 20.59
C LEU A 405 -8.44 -3.39 21.06
N ARG A 406 -7.70 -4.23 21.77
CA ARG A 406 -6.32 -3.95 22.15
C ARG A 406 -5.44 -3.65 20.94
N MET A 407 -5.57 -4.48 19.88
CA MET A 407 -4.79 -4.31 18.66
C MET A 407 -5.21 -3.06 17.89
N PHE A 408 -6.53 -2.81 17.80
CA PHE A 408 -7.08 -1.62 17.18
C PHE A 408 -6.50 -0.33 17.82
N TRP A 409 -6.57 -0.19 19.13
CA TRP A 409 -6.06 0.99 19.83
C TRP A 409 -4.54 1.12 19.72
N LEU A 410 -3.79 0.04 19.89
CA LEU A 410 -2.33 0.08 19.73
C LEU A 410 -1.94 0.62 18.35
N MET A 411 -2.51 0.07 17.29
CA MET A 411 -2.17 0.46 15.93
C MET A 411 -2.60 1.90 15.61
N ASN A 412 -3.75 2.34 16.11
CA ASN A 412 -4.25 3.68 15.83
C ASN A 412 -3.49 4.75 16.63
N LEU A 413 -3.09 4.47 17.85
CA LEU A 413 -2.21 5.36 18.61
C LEU A 413 -0.84 5.50 17.95
N ILE A 414 -0.22 4.41 17.50
CA ILE A 414 1.03 4.47 16.73
C ILE A 414 0.84 5.27 15.44
N ARG A 415 -0.26 5.05 14.72
CA ARG A 415 -0.55 5.74 13.46
C ARG A 415 -0.82 7.23 13.63
N ALA A 416 -1.36 7.65 14.76
CA ALA A 416 -1.56 9.08 15.05
C ALA A 416 -0.25 9.90 14.98
N CYS A 417 0.92 9.24 15.03
CA CYS A 417 2.23 9.88 14.79
C CYS A 417 2.30 10.56 13.41
N ASP A 418 1.62 10.03 12.41
CA ASP A 418 1.59 10.59 11.04
C ASP A 418 1.01 12.03 11.02
N LEU A 419 0.13 12.35 11.97
CA LEU A 419 -0.58 13.63 12.06
C LEU A 419 0.28 14.78 12.60
N PHE A 420 1.39 14.46 13.26
CA PHE A 420 2.20 15.44 13.98
C PHE A 420 3.64 15.46 13.45
N PRO A 421 4.02 16.45 12.64
CA PRO A 421 5.41 16.62 12.20
C PRO A 421 6.40 16.77 13.38
N ASN A 422 5.95 17.40 14.48
CA ASN A 422 6.71 17.50 15.72
C ASN A 422 6.49 16.25 16.58
N VAL A 423 7.51 15.41 16.67
CA VAL A 423 7.50 14.17 17.47
C VAL A 423 7.27 14.44 18.96
N GLY A 424 7.80 15.56 19.49
CA GLY A 424 7.57 15.94 20.89
C GLY A 424 6.10 16.22 21.17
N GLU A 425 5.41 16.88 20.26
CA GLU A 425 3.95 17.11 20.34
C GLU A 425 3.17 15.79 20.35
N TYR A 426 3.52 14.86 19.47
CA TYR A 426 2.91 13.54 19.47
C TYR A 426 3.04 12.81 20.81
N PHE A 427 4.26 12.76 21.39
CA PHE A 427 4.47 12.09 22.68
C PHE A 427 3.80 12.82 23.84
N ARG A 428 3.75 14.15 23.82
CA ARG A 428 3.00 14.95 24.80
C ARG A 428 1.51 14.58 24.77
N ARG A 429 0.92 14.42 23.60
CA ARG A 429 -0.49 14.01 23.45
C ARG A 429 -0.74 12.57 23.86
N ILE A 430 0.16 11.64 23.54
CA ILE A 430 0.09 10.26 24.08
C ILE A 430 0.13 10.30 25.61
N GLY A 431 1.04 11.08 26.20
CA GLY A 431 1.12 11.24 27.67
C GLY A 431 -0.17 11.79 28.27
N SER A 432 -0.83 12.73 27.59
CA SER A 432 -2.07 13.34 28.06
C SER A 432 -3.23 12.35 28.18
N VAL A 433 -3.21 11.23 27.46
CA VAL A 433 -4.23 10.17 27.57
C VAL A 433 -4.28 9.60 28.99
N PHE A 434 -3.14 9.60 29.69
CA PHE A 434 -3.02 9.06 31.06
C PHE A 434 -3.15 10.13 32.17
N THR A 435 -3.18 11.41 31.81
CA THR A 435 -3.18 12.53 32.76
C THR A 435 -4.40 13.45 32.64
N THR A 436 -5.12 13.40 31.52
CA THR A 436 -6.23 14.34 31.23
C THR A 436 -7.50 13.55 30.90
N PHE A 437 -8.42 13.45 31.87
CA PHE A 437 -9.66 12.67 31.75
C PHE A 437 -10.87 13.56 31.44
N ASN A 438 -10.78 14.36 30.37
CA ASN A 438 -11.78 15.32 29.95
C ASN A 438 -12.94 14.69 29.13
N PHE A 439 -13.62 13.69 29.71
CA PHE A 439 -14.73 12.99 29.03
C PHE A 439 -15.91 13.88 28.69
N HIS A 440 -16.08 15.02 29.38
CA HIS A 440 -17.18 15.98 29.15
C HIS A 440 -17.24 16.47 27.70
N ILE A 441 -16.12 16.51 26.95
CA ILE A 441 -16.10 16.92 25.54
C ILE A 441 -17.03 16.08 24.64
N LEU A 442 -17.42 14.89 25.06
CA LEU A 442 -18.32 14.03 24.31
C LEU A 442 -19.78 14.48 24.37
N TRP A 443 -20.18 15.33 25.35
CA TRP A 443 -21.56 15.77 25.55
C TRP A 443 -21.75 17.26 25.89
N ASP A 444 -20.70 18.06 26.06
CA ASP A 444 -20.73 19.49 26.38
C ASP A 444 -20.91 20.40 25.14
N GLY A 445 -21.20 19.83 23.98
CA GLY A 445 -21.32 20.53 22.72
C GLY A 445 -20.02 20.67 21.94
N THR A 446 -18.87 20.23 22.48
CA THR A 446 -17.58 20.25 21.77
C THR A 446 -17.64 19.48 20.46
N MET A 447 -18.36 18.35 20.42
CA MET A 447 -18.54 17.56 19.20
C MET A 447 -19.14 18.38 18.05
N MET A 448 -20.10 19.28 18.32
CA MET A 448 -20.72 20.14 17.31
C MET A 448 -19.79 21.27 16.82
N LYS A 449 -18.71 21.56 17.55
CA LYS A 449 -17.69 22.56 17.16
C LYS A 449 -16.59 21.97 16.28
N LEU A 450 -16.61 20.66 16.02
CA LEU A 450 -15.62 20.00 15.15
C LEU A 450 -15.86 20.21 13.65
N GLY A 451 -16.86 21.04 13.27
CA GLY A 451 -17.17 21.35 11.87
C GLY A 451 -18.12 20.36 11.20
N LEU A 452 -18.70 19.44 11.97
CA LEU A 452 -19.72 18.50 11.50
C LEU A 452 -21.09 18.83 12.13
N SER A 453 -22.16 18.83 11.32
CA SER A 453 -23.53 18.94 11.79
C SER A 453 -24.05 17.62 12.41
N GLY A 454 -25.18 17.68 13.12
CA GLY A 454 -25.83 16.46 13.62
C GLY A 454 -26.19 15.46 12.52
N LEU A 455 -26.57 15.95 11.32
CA LEU A 455 -26.82 15.11 10.16
C LEU A 455 -25.55 14.43 9.66
N ASP A 456 -24.41 15.15 9.66
CA ASP A 456 -23.12 14.56 9.28
C ASP A 456 -22.71 13.42 10.21
N TYR A 457 -22.91 13.58 11.52
CA TYR A 457 -22.66 12.51 12.49
C TYR A 457 -23.62 11.32 12.30
N ALA A 458 -24.89 11.56 11.97
CA ALA A 458 -25.84 10.48 11.69
C ALA A 458 -25.44 9.69 10.43
N VAL A 459 -25.09 10.39 9.34
CA VAL A 459 -24.59 9.78 8.08
C VAL A 459 -23.32 9.01 8.35
N LEU A 460 -22.37 9.59 9.09
CA LEU A 460 -21.10 8.94 9.42
C LEU A 460 -21.32 7.68 10.27
N GLY A 461 -22.14 7.78 11.33
CA GLY A 461 -22.47 6.65 12.20
C GLY A 461 -23.15 5.51 11.44
N GLY A 462 -24.16 5.82 10.61
CA GLY A 462 -24.82 4.84 9.75
C GLY A 462 -23.86 4.19 8.74
N SER A 463 -22.98 4.99 8.14
CA SER A 463 -22.00 4.49 7.17
C SER A 463 -20.94 3.59 7.83
N ILE A 464 -20.46 3.94 9.02
CA ILE A 464 -19.54 3.09 9.80
C ILE A 464 -20.23 1.78 10.19
N ALA A 465 -21.51 1.83 10.57
CA ALA A 465 -22.28 0.62 10.87
C ALA A 465 -22.40 -0.31 9.65
N VAL A 466 -22.65 0.25 8.45
CA VAL A 466 -22.65 -0.51 7.19
C VAL A 466 -21.27 -1.11 6.90
N LEU A 467 -20.20 -0.34 7.04
CA LEU A 467 -18.82 -0.84 6.88
C LEU A 467 -18.53 -2.00 7.83
N PHE A 468 -18.91 -1.86 9.09
CA PHE A 468 -18.71 -2.90 10.10
C PHE A 468 -19.53 -4.15 9.79
N ALA A 469 -20.82 -4.01 9.45
CA ALA A 469 -21.69 -5.13 9.11
C ALA A 469 -21.20 -5.92 7.90
N VAL A 470 -20.82 -5.22 6.82
CA VAL A 470 -20.23 -5.85 5.62
C VAL A 470 -18.90 -6.51 5.95
N SER A 471 -18.04 -5.88 6.74
CA SER A 471 -16.76 -6.47 7.16
C SER A 471 -16.95 -7.71 8.03
N LEU A 472 -17.91 -7.69 8.96
CA LEU A 472 -18.26 -8.83 9.80
C LEU A 472 -18.82 -10.00 8.96
N PHE A 473 -19.69 -9.68 8.00
CA PHE A 473 -20.18 -10.67 7.04
C PHE A 473 -19.02 -11.32 6.27
N GLN A 474 -18.12 -10.49 5.73
CA GLN A 474 -16.98 -10.96 4.96
C GLN A 474 -15.99 -11.80 5.78
N GLU A 475 -15.82 -11.50 7.09
CA GLU A 475 -14.95 -12.29 7.97
C GLU A 475 -15.50 -13.70 8.18
N LYS A 476 -16.83 -13.87 8.18
CA LYS A 476 -17.51 -15.13 8.42
C LYS A 476 -17.83 -15.93 7.15
N HIS A 477 -18.23 -15.23 6.08
CA HIS A 477 -18.85 -15.83 4.91
C HIS A 477 -18.10 -15.55 3.59
N GLY A 478 -17.02 -14.77 3.62
CA GLY A 478 -16.28 -14.39 2.42
C GLY A 478 -16.93 -13.24 1.64
N SER A 479 -16.80 -13.23 0.32
CA SER A 479 -17.18 -12.08 -0.50
C SER A 479 -18.66 -11.72 -0.46
N PHE A 480 -19.00 -10.53 0.06
CA PHE A 480 -20.37 -9.99 0.07
C PHE A 480 -20.94 -9.85 -1.35
N ARG A 481 -20.14 -9.40 -2.33
CA ARG A 481 -20.59 -9.26 -3.74
C ARG A 481 -20.99 -10.59 -4.34
N LYS A 482 -20.26 -11.69 -4.04
CA LYS A 482 -20.63 -13.02 -4.52
C LYS A 482 -21.94 -13.50 -3.89
N ALA A 483 -22.08 -13.34 -2.57
CA ALA A 483 -23.31 -13.69 -1.87
C ALA A 483 -24.52 -12.86 -2.37
N LEU A 484 -24.30 -11.55 -2.66
CA LEU A 484 -25.35 -10.69 -3.23
C LEU A 484 -25.73 -11.14 -4.65
N ALA A 485 -24.79 -11.61 -5.45
CA ALA A 485 -25.05 -12.08 -6.82
C ALA A 485 -25.99 -13.30 -6.89
N GLU A 486 -26.09 -14.06 -5.80
CA GLU A 486 -26.98 -15.22 -5.66
C GLU A 486 -28.41 -14.85 -5.20
N LYS A 487 -28.64 -13.56 -4.85
CA LYS A 487 -29.93 -13.09 -4.39
C LYS A 487 -30.85 -12.69 -5.55
N PRO A 488 -32.18 -12.65 -5.32
CA PRO A 488 -33.13 -12.19 -6.33
C PRO A 488 -32.75 -10.84 -6.93
N ALA A 489 -33.04 -10.64 -8.21
CA ALA A 489 -32.65 -9.46 -8.97
C ALA A 489 -33.11 -8.14 -8.31
N ALA A 490 -34.36 -8.11 -7.81
CA ALA A 490 -34.91 -6.92 -7.14
C ALA A 490 -34.06 -6.52 -5.92
N LEU A 491 -33.69 -7.46 -5.06
CA LEU A 491 -32.85 -7.18 -3.88
C LEU A 491 -31.45 -6.75 -4.30
N ARG A 492 -30.85 -7.48 -5.25
CA ARG A 492 -29.51 -7.20 -5.74
C ARG A 492 -29.39 -5.80 -6.34
N TYR A 493 -30.23 -5.47 -7.30
CA TYR A 493 -30.21 -4.16 -7.96
C TYR A 493 -30.73 -3.05 -7.05
N GLY A 494 -31.69 -3.34 -6.16
CA GLY A 494 -32.16 -2.40 -5.15
C GLY A 494 -31.05 -1.95 -4.20
N LEU A 495 -30.24 -2.89 -3.68
CA LEU A 495 -29.09 -2.56 -2.81
C LEU A 495 -27.98 -1.81 -3.55
N ILE A 496 -27.68 -2.18 -4.80
CA ILE A 496 -26.69 -1.46 -5.61
C ILE A 496 -27.16 -0.03 -5.89
N PHE A 497 -28.42 0.14 -6.25
CA PHE A 497 -29.03 1.45 -6.52
C PHE A 497 -29.11 2.31 -5.25
N ALA A 498 -29.50 1.73 -4.11
CA ALA A 498 -29.48 2.42 -2.83
C ALA A 498 -28.07 2.92 -2.46
N MET A 499 -27.02 2.08 -2.65
CA MET A 499 -25.63 2.49 -2.44
C MET A 499 -25.22 3.60 -3.39
N PHE A 500 -25.64 3.54 -4.67
CA PHE A 500 -25.39 4.60 -5.65
C PHE A 500 -26.03 5.91 -5.21
N LEU A 501 -27.29 5.88 -4.77
CA LEU A 501 -27.98 7.08 -4.24
C LEU A 501 -27.28 7.64 -2.99
N VAL A 502 -26.82 6.79 -2.08
CA VAL A 502 -26.07 7.22 -0.89
C VAL A 502 -24.79 7.96 -1.30
N VAL A 503 -24.04 7.44 -2.28
CA VAL A 503 -22.83 8.12 -2.77
C VAL A 503 -23.17 9.45 -3.42
N ILE A 504 -24.22 9.51 -4.26
CA ILE A 504 -24.62 10.74 -4.97
C ILE A 504 -25.19 11.78 -4.01
N LEU A 505 -26.04 11.40 -3.05
CA LEU A 505 -26.73 12.36 -2.18
C LEU A 505 -25.92 12.75 -0.95
N MET A 506 -25.07 11.85 -0.47
CA MET A 506 -24.36 12.02 0.79
C MET A 506 -22.83 12.04 0.64
N GLY A 507 -22.31 11.97 -0.58
CA GLY A 507 -20.87 12.08 -0.82
C GLY A 507 -20.37 13.51 -0.66
N SER A 508 -19.14 13.66 -0.19
CA SER A 508 -18.45 14.96 -0.16
C SER A 508 -17.80 15.20 -1.53
N TYR A 509 -18.39 16.08 -2.35
CA TYR A 509 -17.90 16.50 -3.67
C TYR A 509 -18.58 17.82 -4.09
N GLY A 510 -18.12 18.44 -5.17
CA GLY A 510 -18.70 19.68 -5.70
C GLY A 510 -17.85 20.91 -5.42
N ILE A 511 -18.47 22.08 -5.35
CA ILE A 511 -17.80 23.37 -5.15
C ILE A 511 -17.10 23.38 -3.78
N GLY A 512 -15.80 23.68 -3.77
CA GLY A 512 -14.97 23.71 -2.56
C GLY A 512 -14.37 22.34 -2.15
N TYR A 513 -14.70 21.26 -2.85
CA TYR A 513 -14.10 19.96 -2.63
C TYR A 513 -12.80 19.81 -3.43
N ASP A 514 -11.73 19.42 -2.74
CA ASP A 514 -10.47 19.08 -3.39
C ASP A 514 -10.42 17.59 -3.75
N ALA A 515 -10.72 17.28 -5.00
CA ALA A 515 -10.70 15.92 -5.54
C ALA A 515 -9.31 15.26 -5.49
N SER A 516 -8.23 16.03 -5.34
CA SER A 516 -6.86 15.53 -5.27
C SER A 516 -6.46 15.08 -3.85
N ASN A 517 -7.29 15.37 -2.86
CA ASN A 517 -6.98 15.15 -1.44
C ASN A 517 -7.12 13.69 -1.01
N PHE A 518 -6.29 12.81 -1.59
CA PHE A 518 -6.05 11.47 -1.06
C PHE A 518 -4.87 11.51 -0.08
N ILE A 519 -4.99 10.77 1.02
CA ILE A 519 -3.91 10.67 2.03
C ILE A 519 -2.57 10.31 1.39
N TYR A 520 -2.55 9.45 0.38
CA TYR A 520 -1.32 9.05 -0.32
C TYR A 520 -0.67 10.14 -1.16
N ASN A 521 -1.37 11.19 -1.52
CA ASN A 521 -0.76 12.35 -2.20
C ASN A 521 0.03 13.25 -1.25
N GLN A 522 -0.05 12.99 0.06
CA GLN A 522 0.66 13.75 1.10
C GLN A 522 2.01 13.10 1.51
N PHE A 523 2.31 11.90 0.99
CA PHE A 523 3.52 11.12 1.33
C PHE A 523 4.57 11.10 0.22
#